data_f7932849517105d943e138de62530439
#
_entry.id   f7932849517105d943e138de62530439
#
_cell.length_a   1.000
_cell.length_b   1.000
_cell.length_c   1.000
_cell.angle_alpha   90.00
_cell.angle_beta   90.00
_cell.angle_gamma   90.00
#
_symmetry.space_group_name_H-M   'P 1'
#
loop_
_entity.id
_entity.type
_entity.pdbx_description
1 polymer ?
#
loop_
_entity_poly.entity_id
_entity_poly.type
_entity_poly.pdbx_seq_one_letter_code
_entity_poly.pdbx_strand_id
1 'polypeptide(L)'
;SAASDVYKRQIDRVNVVVRERLLAEMPLEESARLCVIGDVRSFNNRRGPGAKLVITVFARDISLSDEPYDRNLILLSGTLCKPPNLRTTPMGRDICDLMLAVNRHYGRSDYLPCITWGARACETALWDVGTRVSLEGRLQSRSYIKVLDTGAVERTAFEVSVLDICRLSAPDD
;
A
#
# COMPACT_ATOMS: atom_id res chain seq x y z
N SER A 1 -15.56 -9.87 26.45
CA SER A 1 -15.01 -8.70 27.14
C SER A 1 -14.64 -7.63 26.12
N ALA A 2 -14.83 -6.35 26.45
CA ALA A 2 -14.58 -5.21 25.58
C ALA A 2 -13.16 -5.15 24.99
N ALA A 3 -12.18 -5.85 25.57
CA ALA A 3 -10.81 -5.92 25.05
C ALA A 3 -10.68 -6.82 23.80
N SER A 4 -11.58 -7.77 23.60
CA SER A 4 -11.53 -8.64 22.42
C SER A 4 -12.16 -8.02 21.17
N ASP A 5 -12.98 -6.98 21.33
CA ASP A 5 -13.63 -6.29 20.21
C ASP A 5 -12.71 -5.25 19.53
N VAL A 6 -11.66 -4.81 20.24
CA VAL A 6 -10.69 -3.81 19.70
C VAL A 6 -9.75 -4.42 18.67
N TYR A 7 -9.59 -5.74 18.64
CA TYR A 7 -8.76 -6.48 17.69
C TYR A 7 -9.58 -7.32 16.71
N LYS A 8 -10.72 -6.83 16.26
CA LYS A 8 -11.34 -7.41 15.07
C LYS A 8 -10.30 -7.35 13.97
N ARG A 9 -9.87 -8.54 13.50
CA ARG A 9 -8.97 -8.65 12.35
C ARG A 9 -9.55 -7.83 11.23
N GLN A 10 -8.87 -6.75 10.86
CA GLN A 10 -9.23 -5.96 9.69
C GLN A 10 -9.14 -6.87 8.47
N ILE A 11 -10.25 -7.01 7.75
CA ILE A 11 -10.27 -7.73 6.48
C ILE A 11 -10.05 -6.71 5.38
N ASP A 12 -8.91 -6.82 4.70
CA ASP A 12 -8.59 -5.99 3.56
C ASP A 12 -9.00 -6.71 2.28
N ARG A 13 -9.74 -6.01 1.43
CA ARG A 13 -10.11 -6.49 0.10
C ARG A 13 -9.23 -5.82 -0.94
N VAL A 14 -8.28 -6.55 -1.46
CA VAL A 14 -7.31 -6.07 -2.45
C VAL A 14 -7.77 -6.46 -3.84
N ASN A 15 -7.78 -5.50 -4.77
CA ASN A 15 -8.01 -5.79 -6.17
C ASN A 15 -6.77 -6.43 -6.80
N VAL A 16 -6.94 -7.62 -7.36
CA VAL A 16 -5.89 -8.33 -8.05
C VAL A 16 -6.26 -8.43 -9.53
N VAL A 17 -5.40 -7.91 -10.39
CA VAL A 17 -5.54 -8.04 -11.84
C VAL A 17 -4.75 -9.25 -12.29
N VAL A 18 -5.42 -10.18 -12.93
CA VAL A 18 -4.84 -11.46 -13.35
C VAL A 18 -5.08 -11.65 -14.84
N ARG A 19 -4.06 -12.08 -15.57
CA ARG A 19 -4.21 -12.50 -16.96
C ARG A 19 -4.99 -13.82 -17.00
N GLU A 20 -5.94 -13.91 -17.91
CA GLU A 20 -6.83 -15.07 -18.06
C GLU A 20 -6.08 -16.40 -18.16
N ARG A 21 -4.95 -16.42 -18.84
CA ARG A 21 -4.11 -17.62 -18.98
C ARG A 21 -3.62 -18.21 -17.63
N LEU A 22 -3.44 -17.36 -16.62
CA LEU A 22 -3.01 -17.81 -15.29
C LEU A 22 -4.13 -18.53 -14.53
N LEU A 23 -5.37 -18.32 -14.93
CA LEU A 23 -6.54 -18.94 -14.32
C LEU A 23 -7.03 -20.17 -15.06
N ALA A 24 -6.55 -20.40 -16.29
CA ALA A 24 -7.10 -21.44 -17.20
C ALA A 24 -7.00 -22.87 -16.63
N GLU A 25 -5.98 -23.15 -15.83
CA GLU A 25 -5.74 -24.47 -15.24
C GLU A 25 -6.07 -24.54 -13.74
N MET A 26 -6.57 -23.46 -13.17
CA MET A 26 -6.82 -23.36 -11.75
C MET A 26 -8.30 -23.06 -11.48
N PRO A 27 -9.07 -24.02 -10.94
CA PRO A 27 -10.45 -23.75 -10.55
C PRO A 27 -10.44 -22.78 -9.35
N LEU A 28 -11.00 -21.60 -9.56
CA LEU A 28 -11.21 -20.62 -8.50
C LEU A 28 -12.54 -20.88 -7.81
N GLU A 29 -12.46 -21.25 -6.55
CA GLU A 29 -13.60 -21.27 -5.65
C GLU A 29 -13.56 -20.05 -4.75
N GLU A 30 -14.72 -19.54 -4.34
CA GLU A 30 -14.82 -18.31 -3.54
C GLU A 30 -14.06 -18.38 -2.21
N SER A 31 -13.90 -19.57 -1.65
CA SER A 31 -13.18 -19.80 -0.39
C SER A 31 -11.74 -20.26 -0.58
N ALA A 32 -11.22 -20.28 -1.82
CA ALA A 32 -9.88 -20.75 -2.09
C ALA A 32 -8.83 -19.84 -1.45
N ARG A 33 -7.82 -20.46 -0.80
CA ARG A 33 -6.64 -19.76 -0.34
C ARG A 33 -5.65 -19.67 -1.49
N LEU A 34 -5.21 -18.46 -1.79
CA LEU A 34 -4.35 -18.18 -2.92
C LEU A 34 -3.02 -17.59 -2.47
N CYS A 35 -1.96 -17.95 -3.17
CA CYS A 35 -0.69 -17.24 -3.16
C CYS A 35 -0.60 -16.43 -4.44
N VAL A 36 -0.47 -15.11 -4.31
CA VAL A 36 -0.33 -14.19 -5.44
C VAL A 36 1.04 -13.55 -5.37
N ILE A 37 1.80 -13.63 -6.44
CA ILE A 37 3.08 -12.95 -6.61
C ILE A 37 2.92 -11.96 -7.75
N GLY A 38 3.26 -10.71 -7.52
CA GLY A 38 3.07 -9.69 -8.53
C GLY A 38 3.62 -8.34 -8.14
N ASP A 39 3.15 -7.32 -8.83
CA ASP A 39 3.56 -5.94 -8.66
C ASP A 39 2.40 -5.11 -8.10
N VAL A 40 2.70 -4.26 -7.13
CA VAL A 40 1.75 -3.26 -6.66
C VAL A 40 1.77 -2.09 -7.63
N ARG A 41 0.61 -1.75 -8.14
CA ARG A 41 0.43 -0.68 -9.13
C ARG A 41 -0.60 0.32 -8.68
N SER A 42 -0.47 1.53 -9.18
CA SER A 42 -1.42 2.60 -8.94
C SER A 42 -1.94 3.19 -10.25
N PHE A 43 -3.14 3.70 -10.22
CA PHE A 43 -3.70 4.53 -11.28
C PHE A 43 -4.69 5.53 -10.69
N ASN A 44 -4.89 6.64 -11.39
CA ASN A 44 -5.89 7.62 -11.02
C ASN A 44 -7.20 7.30 -11.73
N ASN A 45 -8.23 7.00 -10.94
CA ASN A 45 -9.58 6.86 -11.47
C ASN A 45 -10.19 8.26 -11.63
N ARG A 46 -10.35 8.67 -12.89
CA ARG A 46 -10.95 9.97 -13.24
C ARG A 46 -12.46 9.90 -13.42
N ARG A 47 -13.06 8.74 -13.27
CA ARG A 47 -14.51 8.56 -13.33
C ARG A 47 -15.11 8.86 -11.95
N GLY A 48 -15.95 9.89 -11.89
CA GLY A 48 -16.61 10.30 -10.66
C GLY A 48 -16.10 11.62 -10.08
N PRO A 49 -16.71 12.13 -9.02
CA PRO A 49 -16.31 13.39 -8.38
C PRO A 49 -14.97 13.22 -7.66
N GLY A 50 -13.93 13.83 -8.21
CA GLY A 50 -12.58 13.86 -7.67
C GLY A 50 -11.70 12.72 -8.19
N ALA A 51 -10.42 13.05 -8.44
CA ALA A 51 -9.40 12.06 -8.76
C ALA A 51 -9.15 11.16 -7.55
N LYS A 52 -9.28 9.86 -7.72
CA LYS A 52 -9.01 8.87 -6.68
C LYS A 52 -7.85 8.00 -7.11
N LEU A 53 -6.83 7.93 -6.27
CA LEU A 53 -5.73 6.98 -6.45
C LEU A 53 -6.24 5.57 -6.10
N VAL A 54 -6.12 4.65 -7.04
CA VAL A 54 -6.49 3.24 -6.87
C VAL A 54 -5.23 2.40 -6.88
N ILE A 55 -5.10 1.55 -5.87
CA ILE A 55 -4.00 0.60 -5.74
C ILE A 55 -4.51 -0.79 -6.12
N THR A 56 -3.75 -1.48 -6.96
CA THR A 56 -4.03 -2.85 -7.40
C THR A 56 -2.77 -3.69 -7.32
N VAL A 57 -2.95 -5.00 -7.22
CA VAL A 57 -1.87 -5.98 -7.39
C VAL A 57 -2.00 -6.57 -8.79
N PHE A 58 -0.97 -6.41 -9.60
CA PHE A 58 -0.89 -7.04 -10.91
C PHE A 58 -0.18 -8.38 -10.75
N ALA A 59 -0.93 -9.47 -10.82
CA ALA A 59 -0.40 -10.81 -10.61
C ALA A 59 0.49 -11.25 -11.78
N ARG A 60 1.71 -11.68 -11.45
CA ARG A 60 2.62 -12.37 -12.36
C ARG A 60 2.49 -13.88 -12.23
N ASP A 61 2.16 -14.32 -11.03
CA ASP A 61 1.91 -15.73 -10.72
C ASP A 61 0.79 -15.85 -9.68
N ILE A 62 0.02 -16.92 -9.77
CA ILE A 62 -1.06 -17.23 -8.84
C ILE A 62 -1.13 -18.75 -8.66
N SER A 63 -1.22 -19.19 -7.43
CA SER A 63 -1.31 -20.61 -7.08
C SER A 63 -2.20 -20.81 -5.85
N LEU A 64 -2.66 -22.02 -5.65
CA LEU A 64 -3.34 -22.39 -4.40
C LEU A 64 -2.30 -22.44 -3.27
N SER A 65 -2.68 -21.96 -2.10
CA SER A 65 -1.82 -21.94 -0.92
C SER A 65 -2.25 -23.01 0.10
N ASP A 66 -1.27 -23.79 0.55
CA ASP A 66 -1.43 -24.76 1.65
C ASP A 66 -0.97 -24.19 3.00
N GLU A 67 -0.50 -22.95 3.03
CA GLU A 67 -0.02 -22.31 4.25
C GLU A 67 -1.17 -22.03 5.21
N PRO A 68 -1.02 -22.31 6.52
CA PRO A 68 -2.07 -22.08 7.51
C PRO A 68 -2.21 -20.62 7.94
N TYR A 69 -1.36 -19.73 7.46
CA TYR A 69 -1.35 -18.30 7.80
C TYR A 69 -1.35 -17.43 6.55
N ASP A 70 -1.81 -16.20 6.70
CA ASP A 70 -1.79 -15.21 5.65
C ASP A 70 -0.41 -14.54 5.59
N ARG A 71 0.06 -14.31 4.37
CA ARG A 71 1.32 -13.61 4.12
C ARG A 71 1.03 -12.33 3.33
N ASN A 72 1.56 -11.22 3.80
CA ASN A 72 1.45 -9.93 3.14
C ASN A 72 2.82 -9.24 3.22
N LEU A 73 3.56 -9.32 2.13
CA LEU A 73 4.91 -8.78 2.04
C LEU A 73 5.04 -7.95 0.78
N ILE A 74 5.53 -6.73 0.94
CA ILE A 74 5.85 -5.82 -0.15
C ILE A 74 7.29 -5.36 -0.03
N LEU A 75 8.01 -5.44 -1.14
CA LEU A 75 9.34 -4.87 -1.30
C LEU A 75 9.28 -3.80 -2.38
N LEU A 76 9.67 -2.59 -2.04
CA LEU A 76 9.63 -1.44 -2.95
C LEU A 76 10.96 -0.69 -2.93
N SER A 77 11.34 -0.21 -4.09
CA SER A 77 12.39 0.80 -4.24
C SER A 77 11.87 1.93 -5.11
N GLY A 78 12.09 3.16 -4.69
CA GLY A 78 11.58 4.32 -5.42
C GLY A 78 12.09 5.62 -4.83
N THR A 79 11.41 6.69 -5.18
CA THR A 79 11.82 8.06 -4.83
C THR A 79 10.69 8.78 -4.13
N LEU A 80 10.99 9.48 -3.05
CA LEU A 80 10.03 10.35 -2.39
C LEU A 80 9.66 11.50 -3.33
N CYS A 81 8.39 11.60 -3.70
CA CYS A 81 7.90 12.59 -4.66
C CYS A 81 7.08 13.71 -4.03
N LYS A 82 6.85 13.65 -2.72
CA LYS A 82 6.21 14.70 -1.93
C LYS A 82 6.95 14.89 -0.62
N PRO A 83 6.88 16.09 0.00
CA PRO A 83 7.40 16.28 1.35
C PRO A 83 6.75 15.30 2.32
N PRO A 84 7.53 14.59 3.15
CA PRO A 84 6.99 13.77 4.22
C PRO A 84 6.10 14.58 5.15
N ASN A 85 5.00 14.00 5.60
CA ASN A 85 4.06 14.66 6.51
C ASN A 85 4.02 13.93 7.86
N LEU A 86 4.69 14.51 8.85
CA LEU A 86 4.68 14.01 10.23
C LEU A 86 3.40 14.48 10.93
N ARG A 87 2.70 13.55 11.54
CA ARG A 87 1.50 13.82 12.35
C ARG A 87 1.48 12.91 13.58
N THR A 88 0.71 13.29 14.56
CA THR A 88 0.52 12.51 15.79
C THR A 88 -0.93 12.05 15.87
N THR A 89 -1.14 10.76 16.15
CA THR A 89 -2.48 10.20 16.35
C THR A 89 -3.11 10.73 17.65
N PRO A 90 -4.46 10.65 17.80
CA PRO A 90 -5.11 11.01 19.05
C PRO A 90 -4.58 10.26 20.28
N MET A 91 -4.00 9.07 20.09
CA MET A 91 -3.37 8.28 21.14
C MET A 91 -1.88 8.64 21.38
N GLY A 92 -1.37 9.68 20.73
CA GLY A 92 0.00 10.17 20.93
C GLY A 92 1.07 9.43 20.15
N ARG A 93 0.71 8.64 19.14
CA ARG A 93 1.67 7.91 18.31
C ARG A 93 2.09 8.74 17.10
N ASP A 94 3.39 8.84 16.87
CA ASP A 94 3.92 9.53 15.68
C ASP A 94 3.75 8.69 14.43
N ILE A 95 3.27 9.34 13.38
CA ILE A 95 3.08 8.76 12.05
C ILE A 95 3.68 9.72 11.02
N CYS A 96 4.35 9.19 10.01
CA CYS A 96 4.78 9.96 8.85
C CYS A 96 4.17 9.38 7.57
N ASP A 97 3.44 10.22 6.85
CA ASP A 97 2.91 9.88 5.53
C ASP A 97 3.95 10.21 4.47
N LEU A 98 4.27 9.23 3.65
CA LEU A 98 5.21 9.31 2.54
C LEU A 98 4.48 9.03 1.23
N MET A 99 4.91 9.66 0.13
CA MET A 99 4.50 9.26 -1.21
C MET A 99 5.71 8.81 -2.00
N LEU A 100 5.68 7.54 -2.41
CA LEU A 100 6.77 6.91 -3.15
C LEU A 100 6.39 6.82 -4.63
N ALA A 101 7.24 7.35 -5.50
CA ALA A 101 7.17 7.12 -6.94
C ALA A 101 8.04 5.92 -7.29
N VAL A 102 7.43 4.90 -7.84
CA VAL A 102 8.10 3.67 -8.29
C VAL A 102 8.02 3.62 -9.82
N ASN A 103 9.17 3.68 -10.47
CA ASN A 103 9.23 3.65 -11.92
C ASN A 103 8.95 2.23 -12.45
N ARG A 104 8.05 2.15 -13.42
CA ARG A 104 7.89 0.96 -14.25
C ARG A 104 8.85 1.01 -15.43
N HIS A 105 9.09 -0.15 -16.02
CA HIS A 105 9.65 -0.19 -17.36
C HIS A 105 8.75 0.62 -18.31
N TYR A 106 9.32 1.29 -19.30
CA TYR A 106 8.60 2.09 -20.32
C TYR A 106 8.02 3.44 -19.85
N GLY A 107 8.64 4.12 -18.88
CA GLY A 107 8.38 5.52 -18.59
C GLY A 107 7.12 5.83 -17.80
N ARG A 108 6.47 4.83 -17.21
CA ARG A 108 5.37 5.02 -16.27
C ARG A 108 5.85 4.91 -14.84
N SER A 109 5.15 5.59 -13.94
CA SER A 109 5.39 5.51 -12.50
C SER A 109 4.13 5.13 -11.75
N ASP A 110 4.31 4.33 -10.71
CA ASP A 110 3.29 4.10 -9.70
C ASP A 110 3.53 5.05 -8.53
N TYR A 111 2.46 5.61 -7.99
CA TYR A 111 2.50 6.45 -6.81
C TYR A 111 1.88 5.70 -5.65
N LEU A 112 2.70 5.36 -4.67
CA LEU A 112 2.30 4.49 -3.58
C LEU A 112 2.39 5.24 -2.25
N PRO A 113 1.24 5.48 -1.59
CA PRO A 113 1.23 6.02 -0.24
C PRO A 113 1.85 5.03 0.72
N CYS A 114 2.78 5.49 1.55
CA CYS A 114 3.43 4.70 2.58
C CYS A 114 3.30 5.39 3.93
N ILE A 115 3.32 4.62 4.98
CA ILE A 115 3.22 5.12 6.35
C ILE A 115 4.32 4.52 7.21
N THR A 116 5.02 5.37 7.96
CA THR A 116 6.01 4.97 8.96
C THR A 116 5.52 5.35 10.35
N TRP A 117 6.00 4.67 11.38
CA TRP A 117 5.50 4.74 12.74
C TRP A 117 6.62 5.00 13.75
N GLY A 118 6.31 5.73 14.82
CA GLY A 118 7.19 5.92 15.97
C GLY A 118 8.50 6.61 15.63
N ALA A 119 9.62 6.09 16.08
CA ALA A 119 10.94 6.65 15.82
C ALA A 119 11.27 6.72 14.33
N ARG A 120 10.83 5.74 13.56
CA ARG A 120 10.99 5.73 12.09
C ARG A 120 10.19 6.84 11.43
N ALA A 121 9.02 7.20 11.96
CA ALA A 121 8.26 8.36 11.48
C ALA A 121 9.03 9.66 11.66
N CYS A 122 9.65 9.87 12.81
CA CYS A 122 10.47 11.05 13.08
C CYS A 122 11.72 11.10 12.19
N GLU A 123 12.34 9.98 11.91
CA GLU A 123 13.50 9.87 11.03
C GLU A 123 13.12 10.21 9.58
N THR A 124 12.08 9.56 9.05
CA THR A 124 11.65 9.75 7.65
C THR A 124 11.07 11.13 7.39
N ALA A 125 10.54 11.79 8.41
CA ALA A 125 10.03 13.15 8.33
C ALA A 125 11.11 14.17 7.97
N LEU A 126 12.39 13.87 8.21
CA LEU A 126 13.53 14.72 7.92
C LEU A 126 14.07 14.56 6.50
N TRP A 127 13.57 13.60 5.77
CA TRP A 127 14.04 13.32 4.42
C TRP A 127 13.43 14.27 3.40
N ASP A 128 14.21 14.60 2.37
CA ASP A 128 13.79 15.52 1.32
C ASP A 128 13.11 14.82 0.16
N VAL A 129 12.30 15.56 -0.57
CA VAL A 129 11.79 15.15 -1.88
C VAL A 129 12.99 14.83 -2.79
N GLY A 130 12.89 13.72 -3.52
CA GLY A 130 13.99 13.22 -4.34
C GLY A 130 14.85 12.17 -3.66
N THR A 131 14.69 11.95 -2.36
CA THR A 131 15.39 10.88 -1.64
C THR A 131 14.97 9.52 -2.20
N ARG A 132 15.97 8.73 -2.60
CA ARG A 132 15.76 7.35 -3.04
C ARG A 132 15.77 6.42 -1.84
N VAL A 133 14.78 5.52 -1.80
CA VAL A 133 14.58 4.61 -0.67
C VAL A 133 14.32 3.19 -1.15
N SER A 134 14.65 2.25 -0.29
CA SER A 134 14.22 0.86 -0.38
C SER A 134 13.46 0.51 0.88
N LEU A 135 12.33 -0.13 0.75
CA LEU A 135 11.49 -0.47 1.90
C LEU A 135 10.89 -1.87 1.81
N GLU A 136 10.62 -2.39 2.98
CA GLU A 136 9.82 -3.58 3.21
C GLU A 136 8.59 -3.19 4.01
N GLY A 137 7.44 -3.74 3.65
CA GLY A 137 6.19 -3.44 4.33
C GLY A 137 5.09 -4.41 3.97
N ARG A 138 3.89 -4.01 4.27
CA ARG A 138 2.67 -4.74 3.94
C ARG A 138 1.60 -3.80 3.43
N LEU A 139 0.73 -4.29 2.58
CA LEU A 139 -0.42 -3.54 2.09
C LEU A 139 -1.54 -3.58 3.13
N GLN A 140 -2.10 -2.42 3.46
CA GLN A 140 -3.24 -2.32 4.37
C GLN A 140 -4.26 -1.31 3.85
N SER A 141 -5.51 -1.50 4.22
CA SER A 141 -6.56 -0.51 3.97
C SER A 141 -6.73 0.42 5.16
N ARG A 142 -7.20 1.60 4.86
CA ARG A 142 -7.60 2.60 5.85
C ARG A 142 -8.93 3.21 5.44
N SER A 143 -9.89 3.25 6.36
CA SER A 143 -11.14 3.99 6.17
C SER A 143 -10.97 5.45 6.59
N TYR A 144 -11.54 6.34 5.82
CA TYR A 144 -11.58 7.77 6.12
C TYR A 144 -12.92 8.37 5.69
N ILE A 145 -13.28 9.47 6.30
CA ILE A 145 -14.51 10.20 5.97
C ILE A 145 -14.17 11.34 5.02
N LYS A 146 -14.81 11.34 3.85
CA LYS A 146 -14.74 12.45 2.89
C LYS A 146 -15.99 13.28 3.01
N VAL A 147 -15.83 14.58 3.26
CA VAL A 147 -16.93 15.54 3.26
C VAL A 147 -17.19 16.00 1.83
N LEU A 148 -18.41 15.73 1.35
CA LEU A 148 -18.91 16.18 0.05
C LEU A 148 -20.03 17.20 0.28
N ASP A 149 -20.40 17.96 -0.76
CA ASP A 149 -21.54 18.90 -0.72
C ASP A 149 -22.86 18.19 -0.37
N THR A 150 -22.95 16.90 -0.68
CA THR A 150 -24.14 16.05 -0.41
C THR A 150 -24.11 15.34 0.95
N GLY A 151 -23.07 15.53 1.76
CA GLY A 151 -22.87 14.90 3.06
C GLY A 151 -21.53 14.18 3.20
N ALA A 152 -21.34 13.49 4.33
CA ALA A 152 -20.15 12.73 4.62
C ALA A 152 -20.24 11.31 4.03
N VAL A 153 -19.20 10.86 3.36
CA VAL A 153 -19.10 9.50 2.77
C VAL A 153 -17.86 8.82 3.32
N GLU A 154 -18.02 7.57 3.78
CA GLU A 154 -16.90 6.72 4.16
C GLU A 154 -16.20 6.19 2.90
N ARG A 155 -14.89 6.33 2.86
CA ARG A 155 -14.02 5.87 1.78
C ARG A 155 -12.93 4.96 2.32
N THR A 156 -12.45 4.07 1.48
CA THR A 156 -11.33 3.18 1.79
C THR A 156 -10.17 3.49 0.85
N ALA A 157 -8.99 3.64 1.42
CA ALA A 157 -7.74 3.81 0.69
C ALA A 157 -6.73 2.73 1.10
N PHE A 158 -5.88 2.32 0.18
CA PHE A 158 -4.76 1.43 0.48
C PHE A 158 -3.47 2.21 0.67
N GLU A 159 -2.64 1.72 1.55
CA GLU A 159 -1.31 2.25 1.84
C GLU A 159 -0.35 1.12 2.19
N VAL A 160 0.94 1.39 2.06
CA VAL A 160 2.00 0.47 2.50
C VAL A 160 2.42 0.84 3.92
N SER A 161 2.15 -0.06 4.87
CA SER A 161 2.66 0.06 6.23
C SER A 161 4.11 -0.42 6.26
N VAL A 162 5.02 0.49 6.51
CA VAL A 162 6.46 0.24 6.43
C VAL A 162 6.95 -0.51 7.67
N LEU A 163 7.60 -1.65 7.44
CA LEU A 163 8.27 -2.44 8.47
C LEU A 163 9.74 -2.07 8.59
N ASP A 164 10.37 -1.76 7.47
CA ASP A 164 11.76 -1.32 7.40
C ASP A 164 11.97 -0.44 6.17
N ILE A 165 12.84 0.56 6.28
CA ILE A 165 13.14 1.49 5.20
C ILE A 165 14.56 2.03 5.34
N CYS A 166 15.26 2.14 4.23
CA CYS A 166 16.58 2.76 4.17
C CYS A 166 16.70 3.70 2.98
N ARG A 167 17.54 4.72 3.15
CA ARG A 167 17.96 5.58 2.04
C ARG A 167 18.99 4.84 1.19
N LEU A 168 18.82 4.95 -0.12
CA LEU A 168 19.80 4.45 -1.08
C LEU A 168 20.80 5.57 -1.40
N SER A 169 22.09 5.23 -1.39
CA SER A 169 23.13 6.13 -1.86
C SER A 169 22.90 6.43 -3.35
N ALA A 170 23.22 7.69 -3.76
CA ALA A 170 23.30 8.00 -5.18
C ALA A 170 24.32 7.04 -5.83
N PRO A 171 24.07 6.54 -7.05
CA PRO A 171 25.08 5.79 -7.76
C PRO A 171 26.34 6.66 -7.87
N ASP A 172 27.48 6.11 -7.50
CA ASP A 172 28.77 6.77 -7.72
C ASP A 172 28.91 6.99 -9.22
N ASP A 173 29.10 8.26 -9.60
CA ASP A 173 29.35 8.66 -10.98
C ASP A 173 30.68 8.08 -11.51
#